data_f8f303f892a30456837e07e0c594f227
#
_entry.id   f8f303f892a30456837e07e0c594f227
#
_cell.length_a   1.000
_cell.length_b   1.000
_cell.length_c   1.000
_cell.angle_alpha   90.00
_cell.angle_beta   90.00
_cell.angle_gamma   90.00
#
_symmetry.space_group_name_H-M   'P 1'
#
loop_
_entity.id
_entity.type
_entity.pdbx_description
1 polymer ?
#
loop_
_entity_poly.entity_id
_entity_poly.type
_entity_poly.pdbx_seq_one_letter_code
_entity_poly.pdbx_strand_id
1 'polypeptide(L)'
;MWLRNCWYVIAWDHEIPLLGDDRLFTRKVLSEPILVYRTSDGGMTAIADKCCHRHAPLSTGKREGDNVRCGYHGLLFDAQGICQQVPGMDKPPPKACVKKYPL
;
A
#
# COMPACT_ATOMS: atom_id res chain seq x y z
N MET A 1 -24.23 -10.59 2.00
CA MET A 1 -23.06 -11.36 1.51
C MET A 1 -22.27 -10.56 0.49
N TRP A 2 -20.95 -10.52 0.62
CA TRP A 2 -20.09 -9.82 -0.31
C TRP A 2 -19.56 -10.77 -1.38
N LEU A 3 -19.50 -10.30 -2.63
CA LEU A 3 -18.91 -11.06 -3.74
C LEU A 3 -17.44 -10.67 -3.86
N ARG A 4 -16.52 -11.63 -3.71
CA ARG A 4 -15.10 -11.33 -3.67
C ARG A 4 -14.41 -11.29 -5.04
N ASN A 5 -14.90 -12.03 -6.01
CA ASN A 5 -14.28 -12.06 -7.34
C ASN A 5 -14.97 -11.10 -8.31
N CYS A 6 -15.29 -9.90 -7.83
CA CYS A 6 -15.95 -8.87 -8.61
C CYS A 6 -15.19 -7.56 -8.52
N TRP A 7 -15.41 -6.68 -9.49
CA TRP A 7 -14.89 -5.32 -9.44
C TRP A 7 -15.83 -4.45 -8.60
N TYR A 8 -15.23 -3.60 -7.78
CA TYR A 8 -15.96 -2.65 -6.95
C TYR A 8 -15.44 -1.24 -7.18
N VAL A 9 -16.35 -0.27 -7.20
CA VAL A 9 -15.98 1.13 -7.19
C VAL A 9 -15.60 1.49 -5.75
N ILE A 10 -14.33 1.81 -5.51
CA ILE A 10 -13.85 2.14 -4.16
C ILE A 10 -13.63 3.63 -3.98
N ALA A 11 -13.39 4.37 -5.07
CA ALA A 11 -13.13 5.80 -5.03
C ALA A 11 -13.25 6.39 -6.42
N TRP A 12 -13.48 7.70 -6.48
CA TRP A 12 -13.37 8.46 -7.73
C TRP A 12 -11.93 8.90 -7.92
N ASP A 13 -11.51 9.05 -9.18
CA ASP A 13 -10.12 9.43 -9.49
C ASP A 13 -9.68 10.69 -8.74
N HIS A 14 -10.55 11.69 -8.63
CA HIS A 14 -10.21 12.95 -7.96
C HIS A 14 -10.01 12.82 -6.44
N GLU A 15 -10.44 11.70 -5.83
CA GLU A 15 -10.24 11.47 -4.41
C GLU A 15 -8.81 11.02 -4.10
N ILE A 16 -8.09 10.52 -5.09
CA ILE A 16 -6.72 10.01 -4.89
C ILE A 16 -5.74 11.19 -4.98
N PRO A 17 -4.88 11.41 -3.97
CA PRO A 17 -3.92 12.52 -4.02
C PRO A 17 -3.05 12.48 -5.27
N LEU A 18 -2.79 13.67 -5.84
CA LEU A 18 -1.95 13.81 -7.02
C LEU A 18 -0.48 13.57 -6.67
N LEU A 19 0.33 13.26 -7.69
CA LEU A 19 1.78 13.18 -7.50
C LEU A 19 2.30 14.50 -6.93
N GLY A 20 3.23 14.37 -5.98
CA GLY A 20 3.71 15.52 -5.23
C GLY A 20 2.97 15.75 -3.92
N ASP A 21 1.82 15.14 -3.75
CA ASP A 21 1.07 15.14 -2.49
C ASP A 21 1.36 13.80 -1.81
N ASP A 22 2.06 13.83 -0.69
CA ASP A 22 2.51 12.61 -0.01
C ASP A 22 1.44 11.98 0.89
N ARG A 23 0.22 12.50 0.87
CA ARG A 23 -0.86 11.90 1.63
C ARG A 23 -1.22 10.53 1.04
N LEU A 24 -1.52 9.59 1.91
CA LEU A 24 -1.87 8.23 1.51
C LEU A 24 -3.38 8.04 1.67
N PHE A 25 -4.03 7.67 0.57
CA PHE A 25 -5.48 7.42 0.54
C PHE A 25 -5.75 5.99 0.97
N THR A 26 -6.69 5.80 1.88
CA THR A 26 -7.08 4.46 2.33
C THR A 26 -8.59 4.28 2.26
N ARG A 27 -9.02 3.05 1.97
CA ARG A 27 -10.43 2.68 1.93
C ARG A 27 -10.57 1.24 2.39
N LYS A 28 -11.61 0.96 3.15
CA LYS A 28 -11.90 -0.40 3.59
C LYS A 28 -12.93 -1.02 2.64
N VAL A 29 -12.59 -2.15 2.04
CA VAL A 29 -13.47 -2.87 1.11
C VAL A 29 -13.56 -4.31 1.57
N LEU A 30 -14.79 -4.82 1.74
CA LEU A 30 -15.03 -6.19 2.21
C LEU A 30 -14.29 -6.49 3.51
N SER A 31 -14.25 -5.52 4.41
CA SER A 31 -13.54 -5.56 5.69
C SER A 31 -12.01 -5.61 5.54
N GLU A 32 -11.48 -5.39 4.35
CA GLU A 32 -10.04 -5.35 4.11
C GLU A 32 -9.60 -3.90 3.91
N PRO A 33 -8.64 -3.39 4.71
CA PRO A 33 -8.11 -2.05 4.50
C PRO A 33 -7.19 -2.04 3.28
N ILE A 34 -7.38 -1.06 2.40
CA ILE A 34 -6.63 -0.94 1.15
C ILE A 34 -6.02 0.46 1.08
N LEU A 35 -4.75 0.52 0.70
CA LEU A 35 -4.01 1.75 0.47
C LEU A 35 -3.87 1.96 -1.03
N VAL A 36 -4.26 3.13 -1.52
CA VAL A 36 -4.20 3.47 -2.94
C VAL A 36 -3.37 4.74 -3.11
N TYR A 37 -2.46 4.73 -4.06
CA TYR A 37 -1.69 5.94 -4.37
C TYR A 37 -1.23 5.94 -5.83
N ARG A 38 -0.91 7.13 -6.34
CA ARG A 38 -0.40 7.30 -7.69
C ARG A 38 1.08 6.99 -7.76
N THR A 39 1.51 6.39 -8.86
CA THR A 39 2.91 6.06 -9.08
C THR A 39 3.52 7.02 -10.10
N SER A 40 4.85 7.13 -10.10
CA SER A 40 5.58 8.08 -10.93
C SER A 40 5.47 7.76 -12.43
N ASP A 41 5.07 6.56 -12.79
CA ASP A 41 4.86 6.15 -14.18
C ASP A 41 3.51 6.59 -14.76
N GLY A 42 2.73 7.35 -14.00
CA GLY A 42 1.41 7.82 -14.41
C GLY A 42 0.27 6.89 -14.04
N GLY A 43 0.56 5.77 -13.39
CA GLY A 43 -0.45 4.82 -12.96
C GLY A 43 -0.88 4.99 -11.51
N MET A 44 -1.57 4.01 -11.01
CA MET A 44 -1.95 3.90 -9.61
C MET A 44 -1.72 2.48 -9.12
N THR A 45 -1.53 2.33 -7.81
CA THR A 45 -1.40 1.02 -7.20
C THR A 45 -2.30 0.93 -5.98
N ALA A 46 -2.75 -0.29 -5.69
CA ALA A 46 -3.53 -0.58 -4.49
C ALA A 46 -2.91 -1.79 -3.79
N ILE A 47 -2.52 -1.60 -2.53
CA ILE A 47 -1.92 -2.65 -1.73
C ILE A 47 -2.64 -2.74 -0.39
N ALA A 48 -2.51 -3.87 0.30
CA ALA A 48 -3.12 -4.02 1.62
C ALA A 48 -2.54 -2.97 2.58
N ASP A 49 -3.41 -2.26 3.30
CA ASP A 49 -3.00 -1.22 4.24
C ASP A 49 -2.66 -1.84 5.58
N LYS A 50 -1.70 -2.76 5.57
CA LYS A 50 -1.18 -3.37 6.79
C LYS A 50 0.19 -3.95 6.52
N CYS A 51 1.11 -3.70 7.46
CA CYS A 51 2.46 -4.22 7.38
C CYS A 51 2.43 -5.75 7.58
N CYS A 52 3.20 -6.48 6.80
CA CYS A 52 3.25 -7.94 6.89
C CYS A 52 3.83 -8.43 8.22
N HIS A 53 4.57 -7.58 8.93
CA HIS A 53 5.23 -7.94 10.18
C HIS A 53 4.27 -7.89 11.37
N ARG A 54 3.52 -6.79 11.54
CA ARG A 54 2.66 -6.61 12.70
C ARG A 54 1.27 -6.08 12.38
N HIS A 55 0.89 -6.11 11.11
CA HIS A 55 -0.41 -5.61 10.65
C HIS A 55 -0.67 -4.14 10.98
N ALA A 56 0.37 -3.36 11.29
CA ALA A 56 0.22 -1.92 11.47
C ALA A 56 -0.20 -1.28 10.15
N PRO A 57 -1.12 -0.28 10.16
CA PRO A 57 -1.53 0.38 8.92
C PRO A 57 -0.34 1.06 8.24
N LEU A 58 -0.12 0.74 6.96
CA LEU A 58 0.94 1.41 6.18
C LEU A 58 0.62 2.88 5.95
N SER A 59 -0.66 3.23 5.91
CA SER A 59 -1.10 4.61 5.72
C SER A 59 -0.69 5.56 6.84
N THR A 60 -0.33 5.04 8.01
CA THR A 60 0.19 5.86 9.11
C THR A 60 1.69 6.14 8.97
N GLY A 61 2.35 5.51 8.01
CA GLY A 61 3.75 5.74 7.73
C GLY A 61 3.96 6.88 6.75
N LYS A 62 5.02 6.78 5.95
CA LYS A 62 5.39 7.83 5.00
C LYS A 62 5.59 7.26 3.61
N ARG A 63 5.23 8.07 2.62
CA ARG A 63 5.53 7.77 1.23
C ARG A 63 6.97 8.20 0.92
N GLU A 64 7.72 7.33 0.26
CA GLU A 64 9.09 7.62 -0.20
C GLU A 64 9.17 7.28 -1.69
N GLY A 65 8.95 8.27 -2.56
CA GLY A 65 8.84 8.03 -3.99
C GLY A 65 7.61 7.19 -4.29
N ASP A 66 7.79 6.07 -4.97
CA ASP A 66 6.73 5.10 -5.23
C ASP A 66 6.63 4.01 -4.15
N ASN A 67 7.39 4.16 -3.07
CA ASN A 67 7.41 3.20 -1.96
C ASN A 67 6.69 3.78 -0.74
N VAL A 68 6.33 2.90 0.19
CA VAL A 68 5.70 3.31 1.45
C VAL A 68 6.48 2.69 2.60
N ARG A 69 6.89 3.52 3.54
CA ARG A 69 7.61 3.08 4.73
C ARG A 69 6.64 2.95 5.90
N CYS A 70 6.60 1.76 6.49
CA CYS A 70 5.78 1.50 7.67
C CYS A 70 6.24 2.39 8.84
N GLY A 71 5.28 3.05 9.48
CA GLY A 71 5.60 3.95 10.60
C GLY A 71 5.98 3.23 11.88
N TYR A 72 5.76 1.91 11.96
CA TYR A 72 6.00 1.16 13.19
C TYR A 72 7.44 0.64 13.29
N HIS A 73 7.90 -0.11 12.29
CA HIS A 73 9.25 -0.69 12.30
C HIS A 73 10.11 -0.26 11.11
N GLY A 74 9.62 0.62 10.27
CA GLY A 74 10.41 1.16 9.17
C GLY A 74 10.55 0.24 7.96
N LEU A 75 9.75 -0.82 7.83
CA LEU A 75 9.76 -1.66 6.63
C LEU A 75 9.33 -0.83 5.43
N LEU A 76 10.04 -1.00 4.32
CA LEU A 76 9.76 -0.27 3.08
C LEU A 76 9.14 -1.21 2.06
N PHE A 77 7.95 -0.87 1.56
CA PHE A 77 7.24 -1.65 0.55
C PHE A 77 7.14 -0.87 -0.75
N ASP A 78 7.34 -1.56 -1.88
CA ASP A 78 7.21 -0.92 -3.18
C ASP A 78 5.74 -0.92 -3.66
N ALA A 79 5.51 -0.37 -4.86
CA ALA A 79 4.18 -0.28 -5.44
C ALA A 79 3.56 -1.64 -5.76
N GLN A 80 4.35 -2.70 -5.76
CA GLN A 80 3.86 -4.08 -5.95
C GLN A 80 3.57 -4.77 -4.62
N GLY A 81 3.80 -4.09 -3.50
CA GLY A 81 3.60 -4.67 -2.17
C GLY A 81 4.76 -5.50 -1.68
N ILE A 82 5.89 -5.50 -2.39
CA ILE A 82 7.07 -6.29 -2.02
C ILE A 82 7.95 -5.48 -1.10
N CYS A 83 8.37 -6.09 0.02
CA CYS A 83 9.26 -5.43 0.98
C CYS A 83 10.65 -5.25 0.38
N GLN A 84 11.11 -3.99 0.32
CA GLN A 84 12.42 -3.65 -0.24
C GLN A 84 13.48 -3.46 0.83
N GLN A 85 13.10 -3.18 2.05
CA GLN A 85 14.05 -2.89 3.11
C GLN A 85 13.46 -3.22 4.48
N VAL A 86 14.26 -3.90 5.30
CA VAL A 86 13.95 -4.13 6.71
C VAL A 86 15.11 -3.55 7.50
N PRO A 87 14.90 -2.51 8.33
CA PRO A 87 15.98 -1.92 9.11
C PRO A 87 16.70 -2.97 9.95
N GLY A 88 18.03 -2.98 9.90
CA GLY A 88 18.84 -3.93 10.62
C GLY A 88 19.09 -5.25 9.90
N MET A 89 18.56 -5.42 8.69
CA MET A 89 18.78 -6.62 7.87
C MET A 89 19.43 -6.23 6.54
N ASP A 90 20.33 -7.06 6.03
CA ASP A 90 20.96 -6.82 4.74
C ASP A 90 19.96 -6.98 3.59
N LYS A 91 19.08 -7.97 3.71
CA LYS A 91 18.06 -8.25 2.70
C LYS A 91 16.76 -8.59 3.40
N PRO A 92 15.61 -8.16 2.86
CA PRO A 92 14.31 -8.58 3.39
C PRO A 92 14.10 -10.07 3.15
N PRO A 93 13.31 -10.75 4.02
CA PRO A 93 12.94 -12.15 3.76
C PRO A 93 12.22 -12.28 2.42
N PRO A 94 12.42 -13.38 1.67
CA PRO A 94 11.83 -13.53 0.34
C PRO A 94 10.30 -13.44 0.31
N LYS A 95 9.63 -13.76 1.41
CA LYS A 95 8.16 -13.73 1.49
C LYS A 95 7.62 -12.47 2.16
N ALA A 96 8.47 -11.48 2.44
CA ALA A 96 8.02 -10.23 3.05
C ALA A 96 7.30 -9.39 1.99
N CYS A 97 5.99 -9.47 1.98
CA CYS A 97 5.15 -8.72 1.05
C CYS A 97 3.77 -8.51 1.63
N VAL A 98 3.04 -7.56 1.07
CA VAL A 98 1.62 -7.37 1.34
C VAL A 98 0.86 -7.61 0.05
N LYS A 99 -0.44 -7.91 0.16
CA LYS A 99 -1.25 -8.21 -1.00
C LYS A 99 -1.39 -6.99 -1.91
N LYS A 100 -1.26 -7.20 -3.22
CA LYS A 100 -1.55 -6.18 -4.22
C LYS A 100 -2.92 -6.46 -4.82
N TYR A 101 -3.71 -5.41 -5.01
CA TYR A 101 -5.03 -5.51 -5.61
C TYR A 101 -5.02 -4.94 -7.03
N PRO A 102 -5.71 -5.57 -7.97
CA PRO A 102 -5.84 -5.01 -9.32
C PRO A 102 -6.72 -3.75 -9.31
N LEU A 103 -6.36 -2.83 -10.18
CA LEU A 103 -7.13 -1.60 -10.40
C LEU A 103 -7.58 -1.49 -11.85
#